data_478308f35833df852ca45c6315b0dcf1
#
_entry.id   478308f35833df852ca45c6315b0dcf1
#
_cell.length_a   1.000
_cell.length_b   1.000
_cell.length_c   1.000
_cell.angle_alpha   90.00
_cell.angle_beta   90.00
_cell.angle_gamma   90.00
#
_symmetry.space_group_name_H-M   'P 1'
#
loop_
_entity.id
_entity.type
_entity.pdbx_description
1 polymer ?
#
loop_
_entity_poly.entity_id
_entity_poly.type
_entity_poly.pdbx_seq_one_letter_code
_entity_poly.pdbx_strand_id
1 'polypeptide(L)'
;MTVNEKIKALRDRMSRHNIDIYIVPTCDFHGSEYVGDYFKTREFISGFTGSAGTVVVTLKEAAVWTDGRYFLQAESQLKNTEIKLMKSGQCNVPTIREYLQKNATESLVVGFDGRMMTATMAEEIESIKNISVISDVDLVGEIWENRPLMCCKPVWNLSLEYCGKTRAHKLGDIREEMKNKEVDVLVLTSLEETAWTLNLRGDDVECTPVFLSFMLITSLDATLYVQKASIQDEIVKELENDGIVVEDYFKIYDALENTKNKKVWIDKNSANYNIVKKIKTHNEVINCFTPALNQKAIKNPTEISNMKKAHLLDGIAMTKFIYWLKTNVGKEKITELSLGEKLEEFRTVAKSYIEPSFTPIVGYNDHGAIVHYSANKESDYEIKDEGMVLIDSGGHYLEGTTDITRTISLGKVTPKMKKMYTAVLKGHLNLAASVFKEGCSGVAIDYNARQPLWDLGLDYNHGTGHGVGYLLSVHEPPNAIRYRILPDNQFNPVFKEGMITSNEPGVYLEGEFGIRIENLVLCEKKEKNQWGTFLCFKPLTLVPYDRELISFEDMADKEIELLDNYHKMVYEMISPYLTLEEKIWLKDIVKGGNFSK
;
A
#
# COMPACT_ATOMS: atom_id res chain seq x y z
N MET A 1 19.31 -14.86 -19.59
CA MET A 1 20.16 -13.65 -19.66
C MET A 1 20.44 -13.18 -18.24
N THR A 2 21.70 -12.89 -17.92
CA THR A 2 22.09 -12.20 -16.67
C THR A 2 21.63 -10.72 -16.71
N VAL A 3 21.62 -10.03 -15.57
CA VAL A 3 21.27 -8.61 -15.50
C VAL A 3 22.15 -7.77 -16.44
N ASN A 4 23.46 -7.99 -16.44
CA ASN A 4 24.39 -7.25 -17.32
C ASN A 4 24.14 -7.53 -18.82
N GLU A 5 23.76 -8.76 -19.20
CA GLU A 5 23.37 -9.08 -20.58
C GLU A 5 22.06 -8.38 -20.97
N LYS A 6 21.08 -8.27 -20.06
CA LYS A 6 19.82 -7.55 -20.29
C LYS A 6 20.09 -6.04 -20.47
N ILE A 7 20.91 -5.43 -19.63
CA ILE A 7 21.30 -4.01 -19.76
C ILE A 7 22.02 -3.76 -21.10
N LYS A 8 22.91 -4.66 -21.52
CA LYS A 8 23.55 -4.56 -22.84
C LYS A 8 22.55 -4.64 -23.97
N ALA A 9 21.64 -5.62 -23.92
CA ALA A 9 20.59 -5.77 -24.95
C ALA A 9 19.67 -4.53 -25.01
N LEU A 10 19.34 -3.94 -23.86
CA LEU A 10 18.56 -2.70 -23.79
C LEU A 10 19.30 -1.53 -24.46
N ARG A 11 20.61 -1.36 -24.18
CA ARG A 11 21.44 -0.32 -24.84
C ARG A 11 21.51 -0.50 -26.35
N ASP A 12 21.55 -1.75 -26.83
CA ASP A 12 21.50 -2.02 -28.28
C ASP A 12 20.17 -1.58 -28.90
N ARG A 13 19.05 -1.72 -28.18
CA ARG A 13 17.74 -1.20 -28.60
C ARG A 13 17.69 0.33 -28.53
N MET A 14 18.14 0.92 -27.43
CA MET A 14 18.24 2.37 -27.27
C MET A 14 18.97 3.02 -28.46
N SER A 15 20.13 2.46 -28.82
CA SER A 15 20.93 2.96 -29.96
C SER A 15 20.19 2.92 -31.29
N ARG A 16 19.38 1.87 -31.55
CA ARG A 16 18.57 1.75 -32.79
C ARG A 16 17.42 2.76 -32.83
N HIS A 17 16.90 3.17 -31.68
CA HIS A 17 15.83 4.15 -31.55
C HIS A 17 16.34 5.59 -31.32
N ASN A 18 17.67 5.81 -31.35
CA ASN A 18 18.30 7.10 -31.04
C ASN A 18 17.91 7.64 -29.66
N ILE A 19 17.87 6.78 -28.66
CA ILE A 19 17.55 7.11 -27.27
C ILE A 19 18.83 7.11 -26.47
N ASP A 20 19.11 8.21 -25.75
CA ASP A 20 20.31 8.38 -24.93
C ASP A 20 20.10 7.82 -23.52
N ILE A 21 18.91 7.96 -22.97
CA ILE A 21 18.52 7.46 -21.63
C ILE A 21 17.18 6.74 -21.75
N TYR A 22 17.06 5.54 -21.16
CA TYR A 22 15.80 4.83 -21.04
C TYR A 22 15.40 4.63 -19.57
N ILE A 23 14.14 4.93 -19.23
CA ILE A 23 13.61 4.91 -17.86
C ILE A 23 12.58 3.79 -17.72
N VAL A 24 12.74 2.97 -16.68
CA VAL A 24 11.85 1.84 -16.37
C VAL A 24 11.41 1.93 -14.91
N PRO A 25 10.24 2.52 -14.61
CA PRO A 25 9.71 2.56 -13.24
C PRO A 25 9.05 1.23 -12.85
N THR A 26 8.78 1.06 -11.56
CA THR A 26 7.71 0.15 -11.12
C THR A 26 6.39 0.81 -11.46
N CYS A 27 5.67 0.26 -12.41
CA CYS A 27 4.37 0.77 -12.83
C CYS A 27 3.66 -0.28 -13.72
N ASP A 28 2.34 -0.25 -13.73
CA ASP A 28 1.51 -0.87 -14.75
C ASP A 28 0.84 0.22 -15.62
N PHE A 29 -0.18 -0.12 -16.39
CA PHE A 29 -0.91 0.86 -17.20
C PHE A 29 -1.84 1.75 -16.36
N HIS A 30 -1.94 1.51 -15.05
CA HIS A 30 -2.88 2.13 -14.11
C HIS A 30 -2.21 2.92 -12.98
N GLY A 31 -0.86 2.90 -12.93
CA GLY A 31 -0.10 3.54 -11.86
C GLY A 31 -0.18 2.81 -10.51
N SER A 32 -0.44 1.50 -10.54
CA SER A 32 -0.55 0.67 -9.34
C SER A 32 0.79 0.51 -8.62
N GLU A 33 0.75 0.37 -7.29
CA GLU A 33 1.94 0.07 -6.48
C GLU A 33 2.38 -1.38 -6.65
N TYR A 34 1.44 -2.32 -6.57
CA TYR A 34 1.66 -3.73 -6.86
C TYR A 34 1.24 -4.03 -8.29
N VAL A 35 2.06 -4.75 -9.01
CA VAL A 35 1.88 -4.95 -10.45
C VAL A 35 1.86 -6.44 -10.80
N GLY A 36 0.99 -6.83 -11.71
CA GLY A 36 0.97 -8.19 -12.24
C GLY A 36 2.25 -8.52 -13.03
N ASP A 37 2.53 -9.81 -13.22
CA ASP A 37 3.79 -10.33 -13.79
C ASP A 37 4.15 -9.75 -15.15
N TYR A 38 3.17 -9.45 -16.00
CA TYR A 38 3.40 -8.78 -17.28
C TYR A 38 4.11 -7.43 -17.12
N PHE A 39 3.87 -6.73 -16.04
CA PHE A 39 4.35 -5.37 -15.78
C PHE A 39 5.66 -5.32 -14.98
N LYS A 40 6.23 -6.44 -14.55
CA LYS A 40 7.48 -6.52 -13.76
C LYS A 40 8.74 -6.20 -14.60
N THR A 41 8.66 -5.20 -15.48
CA THR A 41 9.75 -4.81 -16.40
C THR A 41 10.98 -4.31 -15.66
N ARG A 42 10.81 -3.53 -14.57
CA ARG A 42 11.90 -3.03 -13.73
C ARG A 42 12.60 -4.20 -13.03
N GLU A 43 11.86 -5.16 -12.52
CA GLU A 43 12.42 -6.37 -11.92
C GLU A 43 13.16 -7.20 -12.96
N PHE A 44 12.57 -7.43 -14.13
CA PHE A 44 13.21 -8.15 -15.22
C PHE A 44 14.56 -7.54 -15.59
N ILE A 45 14.63 -6.21 -15.79
CA ILE A 45 15.86 -5.57 -16.28
C ILE A 45 16.94 -5.45 -15.21
N SER A 46 16.58 -5.32 -13.91
CA SER A 46 17.51 -5.05 -12.83
C SER A 46 17.80 -6.22 -11.89
N GLY A 47 16.89 -7.19 -11.81
CA GLY A 47 16.91 -8.24 -10.78
C GLY A 47 16.53 -7.75 -9.38
N PHE A 48 16.18 -6.47 -9.23
CA PHE A 48 15.70 -5.92 -7.97
C PHE A 48 14.20 -6.19 -7.82
N THR A 49 13.76 -6.84 -6.75
CA THR A 49 12.37 -7.31 -6.55
C THR A 49 11.53 -6.44 -5.60
N GLY A 50 12.09 -5.40 -4.97
CA GLY A 50 11.31 -4.50 -4.11
C GLY A 50 10.13 -3.85 -4.87
N SER A 51 9.01 -3.52 -4.21
CA SER A 51 7.81 -3.02 -4.90
C SER A 51 7.96 -1.58 -5.43
N ALA A 52 8.92 -0.80 -4.95
CA ALA A 52 9.12 0.58 -5.39
C ALA A 52 10.54 0.81 -5.92
N GLY A 53 10.65 1.36 -7.11
CA GLY A 53 11.94 1.73 -7.71
C GLY A 53 11.85 2.12 -9.17
N THR A 54 12.88 2.82 -9.63
CA THR A 54 13.00 3.22 -11.03
C THR A 54 14.43 2.96 -11.54
N VAL A 55 14.53 2.22 -12.62
CA VAL A 55 15.81 2.02 -13.34
C VAL A 55 15.98 3.14 -14.35
N VAL A 56 17.16 3.72 -14.37
CA VAL A 56 17.61 4.66 -15.41
C VAL A 56 18.84 4.08 -16.08
N VAL A 57 18.76 3.82 -17.38
CA VAL A 57 19.83 3.27 -18.19
C VAL A 57 20.30 4.32 -19.19
N THR A 58 21.59 4.64 -19.17
CA THR A 58 22.26 5.43 -20.20
C THR A 58 23.07 4.50 -21.10
N LEU A 59 23.63 5.00 -22.18
CA LEU A 59 24.54 4.22 -23.04
C LEU A 59 25.82 3.76 -22.31
N LYS A 60 26.14 4.32 -21.14
CA LYS A 60 27.37 4.03 -20.38
C LYS A 60 27.12 3.50 -18.97
N GLU A 61 26.06 3.91 -18.31
CA GLU A 61 25.78 3.61 -16.90
C GLU A 61 24.35 3.11 -16.73
N ALA A 62 24.09 2.43 -15.61
CA ALA A 62 22.75 2.07 -15.17
C ALA A 62 22.62 2.29 -13.67
N ALA A 63 21.48 2.77 -13.21
CA ALA A 63 21.21 2.98 -11.79
C ALA A 63 19.75 2.69 -11.42
N VAL A 64 19.52 2.28 -10.17
CA VAL A 64 18.19 2.09 -9.56
C VAL A 64 18.01 3.11 -8.46
N TRP A 65 16.96 3.92 -8.54
CA TRP A 65 16.45 4.74 -7.44
C TRP A 65 15.40 3.95 -6.68
N THR A 66 15.57 3.84 -5.36
CA THR A 66 14.55 3.26 -4.47
C THR A 66 14.55 4.00 -3.13
N ASP A 67 13.52 3.80 -2.31
CA ASP A 67 13.36 4.47 -1.01
C ASP A 67 13.90 3.64 0.17
N GLY A 68 13.82 4.21 1.37
CA GLY A 68 14.44 3.67 2.58
C GLY A 68 13.95 2.28 3.01
N ARG A 69 12.79 1.85 2.54
CA ARG A 69 12.23 0.51 2.82
C ARG A 69 13.08 -0.60 2.20
N TYR A 70 13.78 -0.29 1.08
CA TYR A 70 14.44 -1.27 0.22
C TYR A 70 15.96 -1.13 0.14
N PHE A 71 16.60 -0.22 0.86
CA PHE A 71 18.06 0.00 0.70
C PHE A 71 18.88 -1.26 0.89
N LEU A 72 18.66 -2.01 1.97
CA LEU A 72 19.40 -3.23 2.28
C LEU A 72 19.14 -4.34 1.25
N GLN A 73 17.88 -4.52 0.86
CA GLN A 73 17.49 -5.48 -0.16
C GLN A 73 18.15 -5.16 -1.51
N ALA A 74 18.09 -3.89 -1.94
CA ALA A 74 18.68 -3.46 -3.20
C ALA A 74 20.21 -3.60 -3.19
N GLU A 75 20.90 -3.29 -2.10
CA GLU A 75 22.34 -3.52 -1.96
C GLU A 75 22.71 -4.99 -2.16
N SER A 76 21.94 -5.90 -1.57
CA SER A 76 22.14 -7.33 -1.72
C SER A 76 21.89 -7.80 -3.16
N GLN A 77 20.74 -7.43 -3.73
CA GLN A 77 20.28 -7.93 -5.03
C GLN A 77 21.06 -7.34 -6.22
N LEU A 78 21.54 -6.10 -6.12
CA LEU A 78 22.33 -5.45 -7.15
C LEU A 78 23.84 -5.80 -7.07
N LYS A 79 24.24 -6.52 -6.03
CA LYS A 79 25.63 -6.98 -5.89
C LYS A 79 26.03 -7.83 -7.10
N ASN A 80 27.22 -7.58 -7.65
CA ASN A 80 27.74 -8.23 -8.86
C ASN A 80 27.03 -7.85 -10.17
N THR A 81 26.19 -6.79 -10.17
CA THR A 81 25.66 -6.17 -11.40
C THR A 81 26.40 -4.85 -11.68
N GLU A 82 26.23 -4.31 -12.89
CA GLU A 82 26.73 -2.96 -13.21
C GLU A 82 25.82 -1.83 -12.72
N ILE A 83 24.66 -2.16 -12.11
CA ILE A 83 23.64 -1.20 -11.71
C ILE A 83 24.01 -0.57 -10.37
N LYS A 84 24.10 0.77 -10.34
CA LYS A 84 24.36 1.54 -9.13
C LYS A 84 23.08 1.74 -8.32
N LEU A 85 23.15 1.58 -7.00
CA LEU A 85 22.05 1.93 -6.10
C LEU A 85 22.07 3.43 -5.79
N MET A 86 20.93 4.08 -6.01
CA MET A 86 20.67 5.47 -5.68
C MET A 86 19.63 5.52 -4.54
N LYS A 87 20.10 5.75 -3.31
CA LYS A 87 19.27 5.79 -2.09
C LYS A 87 18.45 7.07 -2.02
N SER A 88 17.24 7.07 -2.55
CA SER A 88 16.34 8.24 -2.62
C SER A 88 16.14 8.90 -1.26
N GLY A 89 16.25 10.24 -1.23
CA GLY A 89 16.06 11.03 -0.01
C GLY A 89 17.30 11.11 0.90
N GLN A 90 18.39 10.42 0.57
CA GLN A 90 19.66 10.55 1.30
C GLN A 90 20.45 11.77 0.83
N CYS A 91 21.24 12.33 1.75
CA CYS A 91 22.10 13.48 1.46
C CYS A 91 23.07 13.13 0.32
N ASN A 92 23.23 14.04 -0.64
CA ASN A 92 24.08 13.88 -1.84
C ASN A 92 23.61 12.84 -2.87
N VAL A 93 22.42 12.26 -2.75
CA VAL A 93 21.82 11.44 -3.80
C VAL A 93 20.85 12.29 -4.61
N PRO A 94 21.12 12.54 -5.90
CA PRO A 94 20.22 13.35 -6.72
C PRO A 94 18.91 12.62 -6.99
N THR A 95 17.82 13.34 -7.08
CA THR A 95 16.57 12.84 -7.66
C THR A 95 16.79 12.47 -9.13
N ILE A 96 15.90 11.67 -9.71
CA ILE A 96 15.94 11.35 -11.15
C ILE A 96 15.91 12.65 -11.98
N ARG A 97 15.08 13.62 -11.60
CA ARG A 97 15.00 14.93 -12.26
C ARG A 97 16.35 15.65 -12.23
N GLU A 98 17.00 15.76 -11.07
CA GLU A 98 18.31 16.40 -10.92
C GLU A 98 19.40 15.66 -11.71
N TYR A 99 19.34 14.32 -11.71
CA TYR A 99 20.25 13.49 -12.50
C TYR A 99 20.10 13.77 -14.00
N LEU A 100 18.85 13.81 -14.50
CA LEU A 100 18.58 14.13 -15.90
C LEU A 100 19.01 15.57 -16.24
N GLN A 101 18.71 16.56 -15.41
CA GLN A 101 19.13 17.95 -15.60
C GLN A 101 20.65 18.09 -15.71
N LYS A 102 21.39 17.37 -14.86
CA LYS A 102 22.86 17.38 -14.88
C LYS A 102 23.42 16.79 -16.18
N ASN A 103 22.75 15.79 -16.77
CA ASN A 103 23.18 15.15 -18.01
C ASN A 103 22.70 15.89 -19.27
N ALA A 104 21.66 16.71 -19.20
CA ALA A 104 21.07 17.45 -20.31
C ALA A 104 21.83 18.74 -20.66
N THR A 105 23.17 18.68 -20.72
CA THR A 105 24.02 19.83 -21.13
C THR A 105 23.87 20.17 -22.61
N GLU A 106 23.53 19.17 -23.42
CA GLU A 106 23.20 19.26 -24.84
C GLU A 106 21.81 18.61 -25.05
N SER A 107 21.36 18.55 -26.31
CA SER A 107 20.10 17.87 -26.65
C SER A 107 20.16 16.38 -26.25
N LEU A 108 19.22 15.94 -25.46
CA LEU A 108 19.15 14.59 -24.88
C LEU A 108 17.79 13.96 -25.20
N VAL A 109 17.80 12.72 -25.70
CA VAL A 109 16.57 11.95 -25.95
C VAL A 109 16.32 10.96 -24.82
N VAL A 110 15.21 11.12 -24.09
CA VAL A 110 14.79 10.23 -23.01
C VAL A 110 13.64 9.35 -23.50
N GLY A 111 13.80 8.03 -23.43
CA GLY A 111 12.79 7.05 -23.80
C GLY A 111 12.16 6.36 -22.60
N PHE A 112 10.90 5.98 -22.74
CA PHE A 112 10.17 5.11 -21.82
C PHE A 112 8.90 4.56 -22.48
N ASP A 113 8.31 3.49 -21.92
CA ASP A 113 6.95 3.09 -22.31
C ASP A 113 5.93 4.02 -21.62
N GLY A 114 5.30 4.89 -22.39
CA GLY A 114 4.34 5.87 -21.84
C GLY A 114 3.06 5.26 -21.29
N ARG A 115 2.83 3.96 -21.48
CA ARG A 115 1.75 3.22 -20.82
C ARG A 115 2.15 2.80 -19.41
N MET A 116 3.46 2.67 -19.15
CA MET A 116 4.04 2.23 -17.87
C MET A 116 4.76 3.38 -17.13
N MET A 117 4.40 4.60 -17.44
CA MET A 117 4.92 5.83 -16.81
C MET A 117 3.74 6.72 -16.45
N THR A 118 3.65 7.16 -15.21
CA THR A 118 2.62 8.12 -14.82
C THR A 118 2.79 9.44 -15.56
N ALA A 119 1.68 10.10 -15.85
CA ALA A 119 1.71 11.36 -16.58
C ALA A 119 2.46 12.45 -15.79
N THR A 120 2.33 12.47 -14.47
CA THR A 120 3.08 13.41 -13.62
C THR A 120 4.59 13.25 -13.79
N MET A 121 5.11 12.03 -13.70
CA MET A 121 6.55 11.76 -13.85
C MET A 121 7.05 12.08 -15.26
N ALA A 122 6.27 11.70 -16.28
CA ALA A 122 6.64 11.97 -17.69
C ALA A 122 6.67 13.47 -17.99
N GLU A 123 5.67 14.24 -17.52
CA GLU A 123 5.61 15.70 -17.71
C GLU A 123 6.73 16.43 -16.95
N GLU A 124 7.13 15.91 -15.76
CA GLU A 124 8.31 16.43 -15.05
C GLU A 124 9.58 16.26 -15.89
N ILE A 125 9.77 15.10 -16.52
CA ILE A 125 10.91 14.84 -17.41
C ILE A 125 10.85 15.75 -18.65
N GLU A 126 9.70 15.84 -19.29
CA GLU A 126 9.45 16.66 -20.48
C GLU A 126 9.72 18.17 -20.22
N SER A 127 9.50 18.63 -18.99
CA SER A 127 9.73 20.02 -18.58
C SER A 127 11.21 20.39 -18.44
N ILE A 128 12.13 19.42 -18.50
CA ILE A 128 13.57 19.66 -18.37
C ILE A 128 14.10 20.23 -19.70
N LYS A 129 14.80 21.36 -19.60
CA LYS A 129 15.40 22.00 -20.77
C LYS A 129 16.36 21.05 -21.49
N ASN A 130 16.37 21.09 -22.83
CA ASN A 130 17.17 20.24 -23.72
C ASN A 130 16.80 18.74 -23.71
N ILE A 131 15.72 18.34 -23.06
CA ILE A 131 15.21 16.96 -23.16
C ILE A 131 14.07 16.89 -24.19
N SER A 132 14.14 15.90 -25.05
CA SER A 132 13.02 15.42 -25.87
C SER A 132 12.63 14.01 -25.45
N VAL A 133 11.33 13.69 -25.52
CA VAL A 133 10.79 12.43 -25.00
C VAL A 133 10.29 11.54 -26.14
N ILE A 134 10.63 10.24 -26.09
CA ILE A 134 10.03 9.17 -26.90
C ILE A 134 9.27 8.24 -25.93
N SER A 135 7.92 8.19 -26.09
CA SER A 135 7.03 7.52 -25.12
C SER A 135 6.22 6.35 -25.69
N ASP A 136 6.44 5.99 -26.94
CA ASP A 136 5.68 4.97 -27.68
C ASP A 136 6.48 3.68 -27.95
N VAL A 137 7.50 3.43 -27.15
CA VAL A 137 8.43 2.30 -27.30
C VAL A 137 8.57 1.49 -26.02
N ASP A 138 8.29 0.19 -26.09
CA ASP A 138 8.53 -0.78 -25.03
C ASP A 138 9.83 -1.56 -25.30
N LEU A 139 10.99 -0.92 -25.07
CA LEU A 139 12.29 -1.54 -25.35
C LEU A 139 12.60 -2.73 -24.42
N VAL A 140 12.02 -2.76 -23.23
CA VAL A 140 12.16 -3.93 -22.32
C VAL A 140 11.36 -5.09 -22.88
N GLY A 141 10.15 -4.88 -23.36
CA GLY A 141 9.34 -5.89 -24.03
C GLY A 141 10.00 -6.49 -25.25
N GLU A 142 10.76 -5.70 -26.02
CA GLU A 142 11.51 -6.18 -27.19
C GLU A 142 12.64 -7.19 -26.86
N ILE A 143 13.12 -7.20 -25.61
CA ILE A 143 14.19 -8.10 -25.17
C ILE A 143 13.72 -9.18 -24.19
N TRP A 144 12.45 -9.13 -23.78
CA TRP A 144 11.86 -10.10 -22.83
C TRP A 144 11.10 -11.20 -23.58
N GLU A 145 11.84 -12.16 -24.14
CA GLU A 145 11.27 -13.23 -25.00
C GLU A 145 10.13 -14.03 -24.34
N ASN A 146 10.24 -14.32 -23.04
CA ASN A 146 9.25 -15.09 -22.30
C ASN A 146 8.45 -14.19 -21.33
N ARG A 147 8.09 -12.98 -21.74
CA ARG A 147 7.26 -12.09 -20.95
C ARG A 147 5.91 -12.77 -20.67
N PRO A 148 5.47 -12.84 -19.39
CA PRO A 148 4.14 -13.33 -19.06
C PRO A 148 3.05 -12.59 -19.84
N LEU A 149 1.92 -13.25 -20.08
CA LEU A 149 0.75 -12.57 -20.64
C LEU A 149 0.12 -11.65 -19.57
N MET A 150 -0.61 -10.64 -20.02
CA MET A 150 -1.44 -9.86 -19.10
C MET A 150 -2.43 -10.78 -18.41
N CYS A 151 -2.59 -10.61 -17.09
CA CYS A 151 -3.55 -11.38 -16.31
C CYS A 151 -4.97 -11.14 -16.82
N CYS A 152 -5.81 -12.16 -16.75
CA CYS A 152 -7.20 -12.12 -17.21
C CYS A 152 -8.03 -13.10 -16.39
N LYS A 153 -8.09 -12.89 -15.06
CA LYS A 153 -8.85 -13.72 -14.14
C LYS A 153 -10.32 -13.31 -14.07
N PRO A 154 -11.21 -14.19 -13.62
CA PRO A 154 -12.63 -13.88 -13.55
C PRO A 154 -12.94 -12.69 -12.64
N VAL A 155 -13.77 -11.77 -13.15
CA VAL A 155 -14.36 -10.67 -12.37
C VAL A 155 -15.61 -11.18 -11.66
N TRP A 156 -15.85 -10.70 -10.42
CA TRP A 156 -16.99 -11.11 -9.61
C TRP A 156 -17.65 -9.93 -8.89
N ASN A 157 -18.93 -10.08 -8.57
CA ASN A 157 -19.74 -9.07 -7.89
C ASN A 157 -19.50 -9.07 -6.38
N LEU A 158 -19.26 -7.91 -5.78
CA LEU A 158 -19.36 -7.70 -4.35
C LEU A 158 -20.81 -7.32 -4.00
N SER A 159 -21.49 -8.15 -3.22
CA SER A 159 -22.91 -7.95 -2.92
C SER A 159 -23.16 -6.72 -2.04
N LEU A 160 -24.40 -6.22 -2.08
CA LEU A 160 -24.81 -5.00 -1.38
C LEU A 160 -24.67 -5.10 0.14
N GLU A 161 -24.76 -6.31 0.71
CA GLU A 161 -24.52 -6.55 2.14
C GLU A 161 -23.09 -6.22 2.59
N TYR A 162 -22.13 -6.27 1.64
CA TYR A 162 -20.74 -5.89 1.89
C TYR A 162 -20.45 -4.45 1.49
N CYS A 163 -20.84 -4.01 0.30
CA CYS A 163 -20.49 -2.69 -0.20
C CYS A 163 -21.42 -1.56 0.25
N GLY A 164 -22.62 -1.86 0.73
CA GLY A 164 -23.56 -0.91 1.35
C GLY A 164 -24.18 0.15 0.41
N LYS A 165 -23.65 0.32 -0.80
CA LYS A 165 -24.06 1.35 -1.77
C LYS A 165 -24.13 0.77 -3.18
N THR A 166 -25.23 0.98 -3.91
CA THR A 166 -25.35 0.49 -5.29
C THR A 166 -24.45 1.23 -6.26
N ARG A 167 -24.14 0.63 -7.43
CA ARG A 167 -23.42 1.27 -8.54
C ARG A 167 -24.09 2.57 -8.98
N ALA A 168 -25.41 2.54 -9.12
CA ALA A 168 -26.19 3.72 -9.53
C ALA A 168 -26.04 4.89 -8.55
N HIS A 169 -26.05 4.65 -7.23
CA HIS A 169 -25.81 5.69 -6.24
C HIS A 169 -24.39 6.24 -6.32
N LYS A 170 -23.36 5.37 -6.44
CA LYS A 170 -21.96 5.81 -6.57
C LYS A 170 -21.74 6.66 -7.82
N LEU A 171 -22.29 6.22 -8.96
CA LEU A 171 -22.24 7.00 -10.22
C LEU A 171 -23.01 8.33 -10.09
N GLY A 172 -24.14 8.35 -9.37
CA GLY A 172 -24.88 9.55 -9.08
C GLY A 172 -24.06 10.59 -8.32
N ASP A 173 -23.40 10.16 -7.23
CA ASP A 173 -22.53 11.02 -6.42
C ASP A 173 -21.33 11.53 -7.23
N ILE A 174 -20.72 10.66 -8.04
CA ILE A 174 -19.60 11.05 -8.92
C ILE A 174 -20.05 12.10 -9.94
N ARG A 175 -21.23 11.91 -10.57
CA ARG A 175 -21.77 12.86 -11.54
C ARG A 175 -22.15 14.20 -10.91
N GLU A 176 -22.58 14.21 -9.66
CA GLU A 176 -22.83 15.46 -8.91
C GLU A 176 -21.52 16.24 -8.71
N GLU A 177 -20.44 15.57 -8.32
CA GLU A 177 -19.13 16.22 -8.22
C GLU A 177 -18.60 16.70 -9.59
N MET A 178 -18.78 15.93 -10.66
CA MET A 178 -18.45 16.34 -12.03
C MET A 178 -19.20 17.63 -12.42
N LYS A 179 -20.49 17.70 -12.11
CA LYS A 179 -21.32 18.88 -12.35
C LYS A 179 -20.82 20.08 -11.56
N ASN A 180 -20.52 19.91 -10.28
CA ASN A 180 -20.03 20.99 -9.40
C ASN A 180 -18.68 21.53 -9.87
N LYS A 181 -17.88 20.70 -10.53
CA LYS A 181 -16.56 21.03 -11.07
C LYS A 181 -16.61 21.50 -12.53
N GLU A 182 -17.80 21.51 -13.13
CA GLU A 182 -18.04 21.87 -14.53
C GLU A 182 -17.16 21.10 -15.53
N VAL A 183 -17.06 19.78 -15.34
CA VAL A 183 -16.33 18.87 -16.23
C VAL A 183 -17.28 17.98 -17.03
N ASP A 184 -16.91 17.68 -18.26
CA ASP A 184 -17.74 16.90 -19.20
C ASP A 184 -17.49 15.40 -19.06
N VAL A 185 -16.24 15.01 -18.81
CA VAL A 185 -15.77 13.62 -18.80
C VAL A 185 -14.87 13.40 -17.60
N LEU A 186 -15.05 12.26 -16.92
CA LEU A 186 -14.13 11.74 -15.92
C LEU A 186 -13.51 10.44 -16.45
N VAL A 187 -12.20 10.31 -16.34
CA VAL A 187 -11.48 9.08 -16.66
C VAL A 187 -10.90 8.49 -15.38
N LEU A 188 -11.36 7.30 -15.01
CA LEU A 188 -10.79 6.52 -13.93
C LEU A 188 -9.74 5.57 -14.52
N THR A 189 -8.52 5.70 -14.04
CA THR A 189 -7.39 4.87 -14.44
C THR A 189 -6.93 3.94 -13.32
N SER A 190 -7.15 4.28 -12.06
CA SER A 190 -6.88 3.39 -10.93
C SER A 190 -7.82 2.19 -10.94
N LEU A 191 -7.25 0.99 -10.75
CA LEU A 191 -7.99 -0.26 -10.70
C LEU A 191 -8.98 -0.29 -9.54
N GLU A 192 -8.55 0.21 -8.38
CA GLU A 192 -9.35 0.26 -7.16
C GLU A 192 -10.57 1.19 -7.29
N GLU A 193 -10.40 2.31 -8.00
CA GLU A 193 -11.51 3.25 -8.21
C GLU A 193 -12.58 2.67 -9.12
N THR A 194 -12.19 1.97 -10.18
CA THR A 194 -13.11 1.26 -11.06
C THR A 194 -13.82 0.12 -10.31
N ALA A 195 -13.05 -0.71 -9.59
CA ALA A 195 -13.57 -1.84 -8.81
C ALA A 195 -14.56 -1.36 -7.73
N TRP A 196 -14.20 -0.29 -7.00
CA TRP A 196 -15.09 0.31 -5.99
C TRP A 196 -16.36 0.88 -6.61
N THR A 197 -16.25 1.67 -7.67
CA THR A 197 -17.39 2.33 -8.34
C THR A 197 -18.42 1.30 -8.81
N LEU A 198 -17.94 0.19 -9.37
CA LEU A 198 -18.77 -0.84 -9.97
C LEU A 198 -19.16 -1.97 -9.01
N ASN A 199 -18.71 -1.95 -7.75
CA ASN A 199 -18.88 -3.06 -6.81
C ASN A 199 -18.39 -4.39 -7.41
N LEU A 200 -17.30 -4.35 -8.16
CA LEU A 200 -16.67 -5.52 -8.76
C LEU A 200 -15.31 -5.76 -8.12
N ARG A 201 -14.89 -7.01 -8.11
CA ARG A 201 -13.56 -7.44 -7.69
C ARG A 201 -13.00 -8.42 -8.71
N GLY A 202 -11.71 -8.62 -8.69
CA GLY A 202 -10.99 -9.57 -9.53
C GLY A 202 -9.72 -10.03 -8.84
N ASP A 203 -8.83 -10.70 -9.56
CA ASP A 203 -7.61 -11.27 -9.00
C ASP A 203 -6.45 -11.13 -10.03
N ASP A 204 -6.42 -10.01 -10.76
CA ASP A 204 -5.38 -9.74 -11.76
C ASP A 204 -4.07 -9.25 -11.15
N VAL A 205 -4.10 -8.77 -9.90
CA VAL A 205 -2.94 -8.33 -9.13
C VAL A 205 -2.87 -9.14 -7.83
N GLU A 206 -1.71 -9.71 -7.55
CA GLU A 206 -1.47 -10.51 -6.34
C GLU A 206 -1.78 -9.69 -5.07
N CYS A 207 -2.47 -10.30 -4.11
CA CYS A 207 -2.87 -9.67 -2.85
C CYS A 207 -3.68 -8.36 -3.02
N THR A 208 -4.31 -8.16 -4.16
CA THR A 208 -5.15 -6.99 -4.40
C THR A 208 -6.34 -7.38 -5.26
N PRO A 209 -7.56 -7.41 -4.71
CA PRO A 209 -8.73 -7.94 -5.41
C PRO A 209 -9.29 -6.96 -6.45
N VAL A 210 -8.49 -6.69 -7.48
CA VAL A 210 -8.80 -5.81 -8.62
C VAL A 210 -8.66 -6.53 -9.95
N PHE A 211 -9.14 -5.91 -11.01
CA PHE A 211 -9.05 -6.41 -12.38
C PHE A 211 -8.59 -5.28 -13.33
N LEU A 212 -7.84 -5.63 -14.36
CA LEU A 212 -7.31 -4.68 -15.32
C LEU A 212 -8.45 -4.00 -16.08
N SER A 213 -8.66 -2.70 -15.81
CA SER A 213 -9.79 -1.95 -16.37
C SER A 213 -9.57 -0.45 -16.35
N PHE A 214 -10.23 0.23 -17.29
CA PHE A 214 -10.42 1.69 -17.29
C PHE A 214 -11.91 2.01 -17.28
N MET A 215 -12.26 3.21 -16.82
CA MET A 215 -13.65 3.66 -16.87
C MET A 215 -13.73 5.10 -17.36
N LEU A 216 -14.66 5.36 -18.27
CA LEU A 216 -15.00 6.69 -18.76
C LEU A 216 -16.43 7.00 -18.34
N ILE A 217 -16.63 8.14 -17.66
CA ILE A 217 -17.92 8.57 -17.13
C ILE A 217 -18.24 9.95 -17.71
N THR A 218 -19.47 10.09 -18.21
CA THR A 218 -20.06 11.37 -18.60
C THR A 218 -21.28 11.68 -17.74
N SER A 219 -21.93 12.81 -17.98
CA SER A 219 -23.19 13.14 -17.28
C SER A 219 -24.33 12.14 -17.56
N LEU A 220 -24.28 11.42 -18.68
CA LEU A 220 -25.34 10.49 -19.12
C LEU A 220 -24.86 9.05 -19.16
N ASP A 221 -23.67 8.81 -19.68
CA ASP A 221 -23.16 7.49 -19.99
C ASP A 221 -22.01 7.09 -19.05
N ALA A 222 -21.75 5.79 -18.97
CA ALA A 222 -20.55 5.24 -18.35
C ALA A 222 -20.09 4.03 -19.18
N THR A 223 -18.77 3.92 -19.42
CA THR A 223 -18.19 2.81 -20.19
C THR A 223 -17.06 2.18 -19.38
N LEU A 224 -17.15 0.87 -19.18
CA LEU A 224 -16.10 0.02 -18.60
C LEU A 224 -15.28 -0.57 -19.75
N TYR A 225 -13.97 -0.36 -19.72
CA TYR A 225 -13.01 -0.98 -20.64
C TYR A 225 -12.29 -2.10 -19.90
N VAL A 226 -12.51 -3.36 -20.30
CA VAL A 226 -12.01 -4.56 -19.61
C VAL A 226 -11.70 -5.65 -20.61
N GLN A 227 -10.80 -6.57 -20.27
CA GLN A 227 -10.59 -7.77 -21.09
C GLN A 227 -11.89 -8.60 -21.10
N LYS A 228 -12.58 -8.69 -22.25
CA LYS A 228 -13.89 -9.35 -22.34
C LYS A 228 -13.90 -10.80 -21.85
N ALA A 229 -12.76 -11.47 -21.90
CA ALA A 229 -12.63 -12.84 -21.41
C ALA A 229 -12.65 -12.96 -19.86
N SER A 230 -12.41 -11.87 -19.14
CA SER A 230 -12.43 -11.86 -17.66
C SER A 230 -13.83 -11.64 -17.07
N ILE A 231 -14.78 -11.13 -17.84
CA ILE A 231 -16.11 -10.75 -17.35
C ILE A 231 -17.20 -11.68 -17.94
N GLN A 232 -18.04 -12.23 -17.06
CA GLN A 232 -19.12 -13.14 -17.44
C GLN A 232 -20.32 -12.38 -18.02
N ASP A 233 -21.06 -13.01 -18.93
CA ASP A 233 -22.23 -12.43 -19.60
C ASP A 233 -23.31 -11.95 -18.61
N GLU A 234 -23.46 -12.60 -17.46
CA GLU A 234 -24.40 -12.23 -16.42
C GLU A 234 -24.03 -10.87 -15.81
N ILE A 235 -22.75 -10.66 -15.53
CA ILE A 235 -22.24 -9.38 -14.99
C ILE A 235 -22.37 -8.29 -16.05
N VAL A 236 -22.06 -8.59 -17.31
CA VAL A 236 -22.24 -7.64 -18.43
C VAL A 236 -23.70 -7.16 -18.50
N LYS A 237 -24.68 -8.08 -18.46
CA LYS A 237 -26.11 -7.74 -18.47
C LYS A 237 -26.52 -6.89 -17.26
N GLU A 238 -25.98 -7.17 -16.08
CA GLU A 238 -26.24 -6.34 -14.89
C GLU A 238 -25.70 -4.92 -15.07
N LEU A 239 -24.48 -4.78 -15.60
CA LEU A 239 -23.88 -3.47 -15.88
C LEU A 239 -24.67 -2.70 -16.94
N GLU A 240 -25.11 -3.36 -18.02
CA GLU A 240 -25.97 -2.76 -19.06
C GLU A 240 -27.32 -2.28 -18.49
N ASN A 241 -27.92 -3.05 -17.57
CA ASN A 241 -29.13 -2.64 -16.86
C ASN A 241 -28.92 -1.41 -15.96
N ASP A 242 -27.71 -1.25 -15.42
CA ASP A 242 -27.28 -0.08 -14.65
C ASP A 242 -26.83 1.10 -15.57
N GLY A 243 -26.95 0.96 -16.90
CA GLY A 243 -26.58 1.98 -17.89
C GLY A 243 -25.07 2.08 -18.13
N ILE A 244 -24.34 0.99 -17.92
CA ILE A 244 -22.88 0.92 -18.13
C ILE A 244 -22.58 0.04 -19.34
N VAL A 245 -21.91 0.60 -20.34
CA VAL A 245 -21.46 -0.12 -21.54
C VAL A 245 -20.15 -0.85 -21.23
N VAL A 246 -20.00 -2.09 -21.72
CA VAL A 246 -18.76 -2.86 -21.56
C VAL A 246 -18.04 -2.98 -22.91
N GLU A 247 -16.81 -2.48 -22.96
CA GLU A 247 -15.97 -2.48 -24.16
C GLU A 247 -14.63 -3.18 -23.92
N ASP A 248 -13.93 -3.53 -25.02
CA ASP A 248 -12.61 -4.14 -24.93
C ASP A 248 -11.58 -3.19 -24.31
N TYR A 249 -10.67 -3.73 -23.52
CA TYR A 249 -9.72 -3.00 -22.68
C TYR A 249 -8.95 -1.90 -23.43
N PHE A 250 -8.41 -2.19 -24.61
CA PHE A 250 -7.59 -1.23 -25.35
C PHE A 250 -8.40 -0.17 -26.10
N LYS A 251 -9.71 -0.33 -26.22
CA LYS A 251 -10.57 0.67 -26.88
C LYS A 251 -10.67 2.00 -26.12
N ILE A 252 -10.21 2.07 -24.89
CA ILE A 252 -10.09 3.33 -24.16
C ILE A 252 -9.28 4.36 -24.94
N TYR A 253 -8.19 3.95 -25.59
CA TYR A 253 -7.35 4.86 -26.36
C TYR A 253 -8.07 5.44 -27.59
N ASP A 254 -8.90 4.65 -28.26
CA ASP A 254 -9.73 5.10 -29.39
C ASP A 254 -10.84 6.04 -28.91
N ALA A 255 -11.47 5.72 -27.79
CA ALA A 255 -12.52 6.56 -27.19
C ALA A 255 -11.99 7.95 -26.80
N LEU A 256 -10.79 8.01 -26.21
CA LEU A 256 -10.16 9.28 -25.85
C LEU A 256 -9.72 10.10 -27.06
N GLU A 257 -9.28 9.47 -28.15
CA GLU A 257 -8.93 10.14 -29.41
C GLU A 257 -10.16 10.75 -30.10
N ASN A 258 -11.32 10.09 -29.95
CA ASN A 258 -12.60 10.57 -30.48
C ASN A 258 -13.29 11.62 -29.57
N THR A 259 -12.87 11.76 -28.32
CA THR A 259 -13.36 12.79 -27.41
C THR A 259 -12.74 14.13 -27.77
N LYS A 260 -13.56 15.15 -28.08
CA LYS A 260 -13.07 16.46 -28.56
C LYS A 260 -13.81 17.62 -27.91
N ASN A 261 -13.07 18.71 -27.65
CA ASN A 261 -13.60 19.96 -27.10
C ASN A 261 -14.33 19.76 -25.76
N LYS A 262 -13.75 18.92 -24.90
CA LYS A 262 -14.28 18.56 -23.59
C LYS A 262 -13.32 18.98 -22.47
N LYS A 263 -13.87 19.26 -21.29
CA LYS A 263 -13.12 19.33 -20.03
C LYS A 263 -13.08 17.92 -19.45
N VAL A 264 -11.87 17.35 -19.41
CA VAL A 264 -11.64 15.96 -18.95
C VAL A 264 -10.94 15.97 -17.61
N TRP A 265 -11.60 15.43 -16.60
CA TRP A 265 -11.05 15.22 -15.27
C TRP A 265 -10.29 13.90 -15.19
N ILE A 266 -9.06 13.94 -14.73
CA ILE A 266 -8.20 12.78 -14.57
C ILE A 266 -7.17 13.05 -13.47
N ASP A 267 -6.77 12.02 -12.72
CA ASP A 267 -5.61 12.10 -11.83
C ASP A 267 -4.34 11.65 -12.57
N LYS A 268 -3.43 12.57 -12.83
CA LYS A 268 -2.17 12.30 -13.52
C LYS A 268 -1.19 11.44 -12.73
N ASN A 269 -1.42 11.25 -11.43
CA ASN A 269 -0.55 10.41 -10.59
C ASN A 269 -0.83 8.93 -10.77
N SER A 270 -2.07 8.56 -11.14
CA SER A 270 -2.45 7.20 -11.51
C SER A 270 -2.55 6.99 -13.01
N ALA A 271 -2.83 8.05 -13.78
CA ALA A 271 -2.97 7.95 -15.22
C ALA A 271 -1.63 7.77 -15.93
N ASN A 272 -1.56 6.83 -16.87
CA ASN A 272 -0.40 6.70 -17.71
C ASN A 272 -0.28 7.87 -18.71
N TYR A 273 0.96 8.16 -19.09
CA TYR A 273 1.29 9.31 -19.94
C TYR A 273 0.58 9.27 -21.30
N ASN A 274 0.47 8.10 -21.93
CA ASN A 274 -0.14 7.98 -23.25
C ASN A 274 -1.64 8.31 -23.24
N ILE A 275 -2.38 8.00 -22.17
CA ILE A 275 -3.76 8.42 -21.96
C ILE A 275 -3.84 9.93 -21.88
N VAL A 276 -3.04 10.57 -21.03
CA VAL A 276 -3.06 12.02 -20.85
C VAL A 276 -2.63 12.76 -22.13
N LYS A 277 -1.64 12.24 -22.84
CA LYS A 277 -1.18 12.78 -24.14
C LYS A 277 -2.31 12.78 -25.19
N LYS A 278 -3.08 11.68 -25.29
CA LYS A 278 -4.25 11.61 -26.19
C LYS A 278 -5.34 12.61 -25.79
N ILE A 279 -5.66 12.73 -24.50
CA ILE A 279 -6.64 13.70 -24.02
C ILE A 279 -6.24 15.13 -24.38
N LYS A 280 -4.99 15.51 -24.09
CA LYS A 280 -4.45 16.86 -24.34
C LYS A 280 -4.49 17.31 -25.81
N THR A 281 -4.55 16.36 -26.75
CA THR A 281 -4.53 16.69 -28.18
C THR A 281 -5.75 17.53 -28.60
N HIS A 282 -6.92 17.29 -27.98
CA HIS A 282 -8.18 17.92 -28.38
C HIS A 282 -9.04 18.42 -27.21
N ASN A 283 -8.58 18.29 -25.96
CA ASN A 283 -9.38 18.54 -24.77
C ASN A 283 -8.60 19.34 -23.71
N GLU A 284 -9.34 19.98 -22.82
CA GLU A 284 -8.80 20.58 -21.60
C GLU A 284 -8.66 19.50 -20.50
N VAL A 285 -7.48 19.40 -19.89
CA VAL A 285 -7.22 18.44 -18.79
C VAL A 285 -7.36 19.13 -17.45
N ILE A 286 -8.25 18.62 -16.61
CA ILE A 286 -8.39 19.00 -15.20
C ILE A 286 -7.71 17.94 -14.34
N ASN A 287 -6.53 18.28 -13.81
CA ASN A 287 -5.73 17.37 -12.99
C ASN A 287 -6.03 17.55 -11.50
N CYS A 288 -6.70 16.59 -10.89
CA CYS A 288 -6.85 16.48 -9.44
C CYS A 288 -7.34 15.09 -9.06
N PHE A 289 -7.29 14.76 -7.77
CA PHE A 289 -7.88 13.54 -7.25
C PHE A 289 -9.32 13.37 -7.74
N THR A 290 -9.65 12.16 -8.15
CA THR A 290 -10.99 11.83 -8.63
C THR A 290 -12.01 11.84 -7.51
N PRO A 291 -13.31 12.01 -7.81
CA PRO A 291 -14.35 11.86 -6.80
C PRO A 291 -14.41 10.42 -6.25
N ALA A 292 -14.14 9.41 -7.08
CA ALA A 292 -14.11 8.01 -6.64
C ALA A 292 -13.04 7.75 -5.58
N LEU A 293 -11.81 8.29 -5.76
CA LEU A 293 -10.73 8.21 -4.78
C LEU A 293 -11.14 8.80 -3.43
N ASN A 294 -11.73 10.00 -3.44
CA ASN A 294 -12.14 10.67 -2.21
C ASN A 294 -13.32 9.97 -1.50
N GLN A 295 -14.27 9.43 -2.27
CA GLN A 295 -15.46 8.78 -1.73
C GLN A 295 -15.15 7.40 -1.15
N LYS A 296 -14.30 6.59 -1.81
CA LYS A 296 -13.92 5.26 -1.30
C LYS A 296 -13.08 5.32 -0.02
N ALA A 297 -12.32 6.39 0.18
CA ALA A 297 -11.54 6.59 1.40
C ALA A 297 -12.43 6.79 2.65
N ILE A 298 -13.66 7.27 2.48
CA ILE A 298 -14.64 7.47 3.56
C ILE A 298 -15.60 6.29 3.56
N LYS A 299 -15.36 5.33 4.45
CA LYS A 299 -16.17 4.12 4.54
C LYS A 299 -17.59 4.44 4.99
N ASN A 300 -18.57 3.89 4.28
CA ASN A 300 -19.98 4.01 4.66
C ASN A 300 -20.29 3.15 5.89
N PRO A 301 -21.48 3.31 6.54
CA PRO A 301 -21.81 2.56 7.76
C PRO A 301 -21.76 1.04 7.61
N THR A 302 -22.11 0.50 6.44
CA THR A 302 -22.04 -0.94 6.15
C THR A 302 -20.58 -1.40 6.05
N GLU A 303 -19.77 -0.69 5.30
CA GLU A 303 -18.33 -0.97 5.20
C GLU A 303 -17.64 -0.89 6.57
N ILE A 304 -17.96 0.12 7.41
CA ILE A 304 -17.43 0.24 8.78
C ILE A 304 -17.83 -0.96 9.64
N SER A 305 -19.10 -1.37 9.59
CA SER A 305 -19.60 -2.52 10.34
C SER A 305 -18.88 -3.81 9.93
N ASN A 306 -18.72 -3.99 8.63
CA ASN A 306 -18.02 -5.13 8.07
C ASN A 306 -16.50 -5.10 8.38
N MET A 307 -15.83 -3.95 8.28
CA MET A 307 -14.41 -3.83 8.69
C MET A 307 -14.21 -4.22 10.17
N LYS A 308 -15.11 -3.84 11.06
CA LYS A 308 -15.07 -4.28 12.47
C LYS A 308 -15.17 -5.82 12.56
N LYS A 309 -15.98 -6.45 11.72
CA LYS A 309 -16.12 -7.92 11.66
C LYS A 309 -14.85 -8.58 11.08
N ALA A 310 -14.27 -8.03 10.00
CA ALA A 310 -13.01 -8.53 9.44
C ALA A 310 -11.90 -8.52 10.50
N HIS A 311 -11.77 -7.42 11.26
CA HIS A 311 -10.76 -7.31 12.32
C HIS A 311 -11.04 -8.23 13.53
N LEU A 312 -12.28 -8.59 13.79
CA LEU A 312 -12.61 -9.61 14.79
C LEU A 312 -12.14 -10.99 14.31
N LEU A 313 -12.42 -11.35 13.05
CA LEU A 313 -12.00 -12.64 12.47
C LEU A 313 -10.47 -12.76 12.43
N ASP A 314 -9.81 -11.71 11.97
CA ASP A 314 -8.34 -11.66 11.92
C ASP A 314 -7.72 -11.65 13.33
N GLY A 315 -8.30 -10.92 14.26
CA GLY A 315 -7.88 -10.88 15.67
C GLY A 315 -7.95 -12.26 16.35
N ILE A 316 -8.96 -13.06 16.03
CA ILE A 316 -9.08 -14.45 16.50
C ILE A 316 -7.94 -15.30 15.91
N ALA A 317 -7.71 -15.20 14.58
CA ALA A 317 -6.66 -15.95 13.88
C ALA A 317 -5.28 -15.60 14.44
N MET A 318 -4.95 -14.31 14.53
CA MET A 318 -3.69 -13.79 15.06
C MET A 318 -3.46 -14.18 16.53
N THR A 319 -4.48 -14.11 17.38
CA THR A 319 -4.36 -14.47 18.80
C THR A 319 -4.07 -15.97 18.97
N LYS A 320 -4.76 -16.83 18.22
CA LYS A 320 -4.50 -18.28 18.21
C LYS A 320 -3.12 -18.62 17.66
N PHE A 321 -2.71 -17.93 16.60
CA PHE A 321 -1.39 -18.07 16.02
C PHE A 321 -0.28 -17.67 17.02
N ILE A 322 -0.41 -16.53 17.73
CA ILE A 322 0.57 -16.11 18.74
C ILE A 322 0.64 -17.14 19.88
N TYR A 323 -0.51 -17.67 20.33
CA TYR A 323 -0.53 -18.74 21.32
C TYR A 323 0.20 -19.99 20.82
N TRP A 324 -0.06 -20.40 19.57
CA TRP A 324 0.64 -21.53 18.95
C TRP A 324 2.16 -21.29 18.87
N LEU A 325 2.58 -20.12 18.40
CA LEU A 325 4.01 -19.76 18.30
C LEU A 325 4.70 -19.83 19.66
N LYS A 326 4.16 -19.16 20.68
CA LYS A 326 4.70 -19.13 22.04
C LYS A 326 4.77 -20.53 22.69
N THR A 327 3.91 -21.45 22.28
CA THR A 327 3.89 -22.83 22.83
C THR A 327 4.77 -23.81 22.08
N ASN A 328 5.11 -23.55 20.81
CA ASN A 328 5.82 -24.49 19.95
C ASN A 328 7.25 -24.07 19.58
N VAL A 329 7.60 -22.78 19.70
CA VAL A 329 8.97 -22.34 19.48
C VAL A 329 9.95 -23.10 20.37
N GLY A 330 11.06 -23.56 19.80
CA GLY A 330 12.05 -24.41 20.49
C GLY A 330 11.65 -25.88 20.65
N LYS A 331 10.41 -26.28 20.30
CA LYS A 331 9.95 -27.69 20.35
C LYS A 331 9.88 -28.35 18.98
N GLU A 332 9.61 -27.57 17.95
CA GLU A 332 9.60 -28.00 16.56
C GLU A 332 10.39 -27.02 15.69
N LYS A 333 10.78 -27.45 14.50
CA LYS A 333 11.51 -26.58 13.57
C LYS A 333 10.52 -25.61 12.94
N ILE A 334 10.70 -24.31 13.23
CA ILE A 334 9.94 -23.21 12.65
C ILE A 334 10.94 -22.32 11.91
N THR A 335 10.58 -21.86 10.70
CA THR A 335 11.36 -20.90 9.92
C THR A 335 10.50 -19.68 9.60
N GLU A 336 11.12 -18.61 9.11
CA GLU A 336 10.39 -17.39 8.72
C GLU A 336 9.32 -17.70 7.66
N LEU A 337 9.66 -18.52 6.64
CA LEU A 337 8.71 -18.95 5.61
C LEU A 337 7.57 -19.78 6.21
N SER A 338 7.91 -20.81 7.00
CA SER A 338 6.89 -21.69 7.60
C SER A 338 5.99 -20.96 8.59
N LEU A 339 6.49 -19.89 9.22
CA LEU A 339 5.71 -19.08 10.15
C LEU A 339 4.66 -18.24 9.40
N GLY A 340 5.00 -17.68 8.24
CA GLY A 340 4.05 -16.99 7.37
C GLY A 340 2.95 -17.93 6.86
N GLU A 341 3.32 -19.12 6.37
CA GLU A 341 2.38 -20.16 5.94
C GLU A 341 1.45 -20.58 7.09
N LYS A 342 2.00 -20.75 8.29
CA LYS A 342 1.22 -21.12 9.48
C LYS A 342 0.20 -20.06 9.87
N LEU A 343 0.55 -18.78 9.77
CA LEU A 343 -0.38 -17.69 10.04
C LEU A 343 -1.56 -17.72 9.05
N GLU A 344 -1.29 -17.97 7.78
CA GLU A 344 -2.33 -18.09 6.77
C GLU A 344 -3.27 -19.26 7.06
N GLU A 345 -2.76 -20.42 7.51
CA GLU A 345 -3.60 -21.55 7.96
C GLU A 345 -4.63 -21.11 9.02
N PHE A 346 -4.23 -20.26 9.99
CA PHE A 346 -5.17 -19.73 10.99
C PHE A 346 -6.21 -18.81 10.39
N ARG A 347 -5.88 -18.00 9.39
CA ARG A 347 -6.80 -17.09 8.70
C ARG A 347 -7.82 -17.83 7.84
N THR A 348 -7.41 -18.91 7.16
CA THR A 348 -8.29 -19.71 6.28
C THR A 348 -9.42 -20.42 7.03
N VAL A 349 -9.39 -20.47 8.37
CA VAL A 349 -10.50 -20.98 9.18
C VAL A 349 -11.75 -20.11 9.02
N ALA A 350 -11.61 -18.83 8.77
CA ALA A 350 -12.71 -17.91 8.50
C ALA A 350 -13.22 -18.14 7.06
N LYS A 351 -14.50 -18.52 6.91
CA LYS A 351 -15.10 -18.85 5.60
C LYS A 351 -15.10 -17.70 4.60
N SER A 352 -15.05 -16.46 5.09
CA SER A 352 -15.00 -15.25 4.26
C SER A 352 -13.59 -14.78 3.94
N TYR A 353 -12.55 -15.49 4.41
CA TYR A 353 -11.18 -15.23 4.02
C TYR A 353 -10.97 -15.53 2.53
N ILE A 354 -10.25 -14.67 1.84
CA ILE A 354 -10.00 -14.78 0.40
C ILE A 354 -8.52 -15.06 0.14
N GLU A 355 -7.65 -14.15 0.58
CA GLU A 355 -6.21 -14.19 0.37
C GLU A 355 -5.49 -13.25 1.34
N PRO A 356 -4.15 -13.29 1.45
CA PRO A 356 -3.39 -12.26 2.14
C PRO A 356 -3.62 -10.87 1.51
N SER A 357 -3.65 -9.80 2.31
CA SER A 357 -3.73 -8.42 1.79
C SER A 357 -2.39 -7.90 1.25
N PHE A 358 -1.30 -8.58 1.57
CA PHE A 358 0.05 -8.46 1.01
C PHE A 358 0.89 -9.68 1.44
N THR A 359 2.01 -9.90 0.77
CA THR A 359 2.94 -10.98 1.13
C THR A 359 3.44 -10.77 2.57
N PRO A 360 3.21 -11.69 3.51
CA PRO A 360 3.61 -11.53 4.91
C PRO A 360 5.10 -11.25 5.07
N ILE A 361 5.43 -10.30 5.93
CA ILE A 361 6.79 -9.99 6.34
C ILE A 361 7.03 -10.72 7.67
N VAL A 362 7.98 -11.64 7.68
CA VAL A 362 8.39 -12.36 8.89
C VAL A 362 9.89 -12.18 9.04
N GLY A 363 10.31 -11.33 9.97
CA GLY A 363 11.73 -11.01 10.20
C GLY A 363 12.18 -11.41 11.60
N TYR A 364 13.01 -12.45 11.70
CA TYR A 364 13.59 -12.90 12.95
C TYR A 364 14.88 -12.13 13.26
N ASN A 365 14.97 -11.55 14.46
CA ASN A 365 16.11 -10.75 14.93
C ASN A 365 16.55 -9.68 13.90
N ASP A 366 17.74 -9.80 13.31
CA ASP A 366 18.34 -8.83 12.39
C ASP A 366 17.58 -8.71 11.07
N HIS A 367 16.89 -9.75 10.60
CA HIS A 367 15.99 -9.65 9.46
C HIS A 367 14.80 -8.70 9.73
N GLY A 368 14.36 -8.56 10.97
CA GLY A 368 13.36 -7.56 11.36
C GLY A 368 13.81 -6.11 11.13
N ALA A 369 15.12 -5.86 11.02
CA ALA A 369 15.63 -4.53 10.68
C ALA A 369 15.45 -4.14 9.21
N ILE A 370 15.09 -5.08 8.34
CA ILE A 370 14.76 -4.83 6.93
C ILE A 370 13.26 -4.57 6.85
N VAL A 371 12.85 -3.32 6.65
CA VAL A 371 11.46 -2.85 6.79
C VAL A 371 10.46 -3.69 5.97
N HIS A 372 10.78 -4.00 4.72
CA HIS A 372 9.99 -4.84 3.82
C HIS A 372 10.76 -6.14 3.50
N TYR A 373 11.17 -6.85 4.57
CA TYR A 373 11.84 -8.14 4.41
C TYR A 373 10.92 -9.15 3.74
N SER A 374 11.46 -9.91 2.82
CA SER A 374 10.79 -11.06 2.21
C SER A 374 11.72 -12.25 2.27
N ALA A 375 11.38 -13.21 3.13
CA ALA A 375 12.12 -14.46 3.24
C ALA A 375 12.05 -15.24 1.91
N ASN A 376 13.15 -15.88 1.57
CA ASN A 376 13.24 -16.81 0.44
C ASN A 376 14.08 -18.01 0.86
N LYS A 377 14.16 -19.03 0.03
CA LYS A 377 14.85 -20.28 0.35
C LYS A 377 16.33 -20.11 0.75
N GLU A 378 16.97 -19.01 0.35
CA GLU A 378 18.39 -18.74 0.62
C GLU A 378 18.55 -17.91 1.90
N SER A 379 17.56 -17.07 2.26
CA SER A 379 17.60 -16.18 3.41
C SER A 379 16.76 -16.66 4.61
N ASP A 380 16.02 -17.75 4.48
CA ASP A 380 15.08 -18.29 5.47
C ASP A 380 15.78 -18.72 6.77
N TYR A 381 15.59 -17.96 7.85
CA TYR A 381 16.15 -18.30 9.17
C TYR A 381 15.28 -19.29 9.92
N GLU A 382 15.95 -20.23 10.62
CA GLU A 382 15.32 -21.06 11.64
C GLU A 382 15.09 -20.21 12.91
N ILE A 383 13.85 -20.12 13.34
CA ILE A 383 13.42 -19.35 14.52
C ILE A 383 13.71 -20.16 15.79
N LYS A 384 14.43 -19.55 16.75
CA LYS A 384 14.78 -20.15 18.03
C LYS A 384 13.95 -19.55 19.16
N ASP A 385 13.99 -20.21 20.34
CA ASP A 385 13.37 -19.74 21.59
C ASP A 385 14.19 -18.63 22.29
N GLU A 386 14.67 -17.66 21.49
CA GLU A 386 15.41 -16.48 21.94
C GLU A 386 15.15 -15.28 21.02
N GLY A 387 15.36 -14.08 21.53
CA GLY A 387 15.18 -12.85 20.77
C GLY A 387 13.72 -12.55 20.50
N MET A 388 13.46 -12.03 19.31
CA MET A 388 12.12 -11.64 18.88
C MET A 388 11.92 -11.78 17.37
N VAL A 389 10.65 -11.93 16.97
CA VAL A 389 10.24 -11.93 15.57
C VAL A 389 9.27 -10.79 15.31
N LEU A 390 9.48 -10.05 14.23
CA LEU A 390 8.56 -9.07 13.67
C LEU A 390 7.71 -9.80 12.64
N ILE A 391 6.38 -9.72 12.78
CA ILE A 391 5.42 -10.31 11.85
C ILE A 391 4.47 -9.21 11.43
N ASP A 392 4.51 -8.87 10.14
CA ASP A 392 3.63 -7.91 9.49
C ASP A 392 2.83 -8.63 8.43
N SER A 393 1.50 -8.55 8.52
CA SER A 393 0.60 -9.36 7.70
C SER A 393 -0.82 -8.82 7.74
N GLY A 394 -1.59 -9.19 6.75
CA GLY A 394 -3.02 -8.88 6.72
C GLY A 394 -3.79 -9.88 5.89
N GLY A 395 -5.10 -9.76 5.85
CA GLY A 395 -5.97 -10.62 5.06
C GLY A 395 -7.10 -9.84 4.40
N HIS A 396 -7.48 -10.30 3.23
CA HIS A 396 -8.72 -9.93 2.57
C HIS A 396 -9.84 -10.88 2.99
N TYR A 397 -10.91 -10.30 3.49
CA TYR A 397 -12.15 -10.98 3.85
C TYR A 397 -13.28 -10.33 3.04
N LEU A 398 -14.39 -11.03 2.79
CA LEU A 398 -15.57 -10.38 2.19
C LEU A 398 -16.01 -9.15 2.97
N GLU A 399 -15.72 -9.12 4.26
CA GLU A 399 -16.00 -8.03 5.18
C GLU A 399 -14.97 -6.87 5.12
N GLY A 400 -13.85 -7.01 4.40
CA GLY A 400 -12.86 -5.95 4.24
C GLY A 400 -11.41 -6.42 4.26
N THR A 401 -10.49 -5.48 4.51
CA THR A 401 -9.05 -5.69 4.50
C THR A 401 -8.47 -5.45 5.88
N THR A 402 -7.56 -6.32 6.34
CA THR A 402 -6.80 -6.12 7.57
C THR A 402 -5.33 -5.90 7.28
N ASP A 403 -4.67 -5.23 8.22
CA ASP A 403 -3.25 -4.94 8.24
C ASP A 403 -2.80 -4.86 9.69
N ILE A 404 -1.76 -5.62 10.05
CA ILE A 404 -1.28 -5.69 11.42
C ILE A 404 0.19 -6.07 11.51
N THR A 405 0.95 -5.34 12.29
CA THR A 405 2.27 -5.77 12.72
C THR A 405 2.31 -6.06 14.22
N ARG A 406 2.92 -7.18 14.57
CA ARG A 406 3.33 -7.50 15.94
C ARG A 406 4.80 -7.91 15.99
N THR A 407 5.53 -7.32 16.91
CA THR A 407 6.84 -7.83 17.34
C THR A 407 6.64 -8.66 18.59
N ILE A 408 7.09 -9.93 18.56
CA ILE A 408 6.79 -10.97 19.55
C ILE A 408 8.11 -11.48 20.12
N SER A 409 8.22 -11.55 21.45
CA SER A 409 9.35 -12.19 22.15
C SER A 409 9.27 -13.72 21.99
N LEU A 410 10.41 -14.36 21.79
CA LEU A 410 10.49 -15.82 21.61
C LEU A 410 11.26 -16.51 22.75
N GLY A 411 11.56 -15.78 23.82
CA GLY A 411 12.32 -16.25 24.96
C GLY A 411 13.11 -15.11 25.60
N LYS A 412 14.40 -15.30 25.83
CA LYS A 412 15.22 -14.28 26.51
C LYS A 412 15.39 -13.03 25.62
N VAL A 413 14.94 -11.88 26.14
CA VAL A 413 15.09 -10.57 25.50
C VAL A 413 16.04 -9.66 26.30
N THR A 414 16.74 -8.77 25.59
CA THR A 414 17.70 -7.85 26.19
C THR A 414 17.02 -6.58 26.74
N PRO A 415 17.64 -5.86 27.70
CA PRO A 415 17.14 -4.56 28.14
C PRO A 415 17.02 -3.54 26.97
N LYS A 416 17.93 -3.60 25.97
CA LYS A 416 17.88 -2.75 24.77
C LYS A 416 16.61 -3.03 23.95
N MET A 417 16.26 -4.31 23.73
CA MET A 417 15.04 -4.69 23.02
C MET A 417 13.81 -4.16 23.74
N LYS A 418 13.72 -4.32 25.08
CA LYS A 418 12.61 -3.79 25.89
C LYS A 418 12.49 -2.27 25.79
N LYS A 419 13.60 -1.54 25.91
CA LYS A 419 13.61 -0.09 25.80
C LYS A 419 13.12 0.39 24.44
N MET A 420 13.58 -0.23 23.34
CA MET A 420 13.18 0.13 21.98
C MET A 420 11.71 -0.22 21.72
N TYR A 421 11.26 -1.41 22.14
CA TYR A 421 9.86 -1.80 22.01
C TYR A 421 8.93 -0.85 22.77
N THR A 422 9.30 -0.47 23.99
CA THR A 422 8.52 0.46 24.80
C THR A 422 8.44 1.83 24.15
N ALA A 423 9.52 2.34 23.58
CA ALA A 423 9.50 3.61 22.87
C ALA A 423 8.54 3.60 21.64
N VAL A 424 8.57 2.52 20.84
CA VAL A 424 7.64 2.34 19.72
C VAL A 424 6.20 2.22 20.23
N LEU A 425 5.96 1.41 21.27
CA LEU A 425 4.62 1.23 21.85
C LEU A 425 4.06 2.55 22.41
N LYS A 426 4.86 3.38 23.08
CA LYS A 426 4.45 4.70 23.55
C LYS A 426 3.97 5.58 22.40
N GLY A 427 4.76 5.67 21.32
CA GLY A 427 4.37 6.41 20.12
C GLY A 427 3.06 5.90 19.51
N HIS A 428 2.93 4.59 19.40
CA HIS A 428 1.72 3.94 18.89
C HIS A 428 0.48 4.25 19.76
N LEU A 429 0.58 4.14 21.09
CA LEU A 429 -0.51 4.44 22.01
C LEU A 429 -0.87 5.94 22.01
N ASN A 430 0.13 6.83 21.99
CA ASN A 430 -0.08 8.27 21.98
C ASN A 430 -0.79 8.73 20.70
N LEU A 431 -0.42 8.19 19.53
CA LEU A 431 -1.10 8.46 18.29
C LEU A 431 -2.53 7.92 18.30
N ALA A 432 -2.75 6.68 18.74
CA ALA A 432 -4.08 6.09 18.86
C ALA A 432 -5.03 6.88 19.79
N ALA A 433 -4.50 7.52 20.82
CA ALA A 433 -5.25 8.35 21.77
C ALA A 433 -5.44 9.80 21.32
N SER A 434 -4.97 10.16 20.12
CA SER A 434 -5.03 11.54 19.62
C SER A 434 -6.46 12.02 19.43
N VAL A 435 -6.70 13.25 19.87
CA VAL A 435 -7.90 14.02 19.59
C VAL A 435 -7.48 15.26 18.82
N PHE A 436 -8.09 15.49 17.67
CA PHE A 436 -7.71 16.57 16.77
C PHE A 436 -8.93 17.23 16.15
N LYS A 437 -8.77 18.47 15.72
CA LYS A 437 -9.85 19.23 15.11
C LYS A 437 -10.08 18.80 13.67
N GLU A 438 -11.34 18.74 13.23
CA GLU A 438 -11.70 18.57 11.83
C GLU A 438 -10.93 19.57 10.94
N GLY A 439 -10.41 19.10 9.81
CA GLY A 439 -9.47 19.84 8.97
C GLY A 439 -7.99 19.63 9.29
N CYS A 440 -7.68 18.80 10.29
CA CYS A 440 -6.32 18.38 10.61
C CYS A 440 -5.82 17.36 9.60
N SER A 441 -4.58 17.50 9.13
CA SER A 441 -3.89 16.50 8.31
C SER A 441 -3.03 15.55 9.17
N GLY A 442 -2.64 14.43 8.59
CA GLY A 442 -1.75 13.47 9.23
C GLY A 442 -0.38 14.05 9.65
N VAL A 443 0.07 15.09 8.94
CA VAL A 443 1.32 15.82 9.29
C VAL A 443 1.27 16.41 10.69
N ALA A 444 0.12 16.94 11.11
CA ALA A 444 -0.01 17.60 12.42
C ALA A 444 -0.02 16.61 13.60
N ILE A 445 -0.31 15.34 13.35
CA ILE A 445 -0.45 14.32 14.41
C ILE A 445 0.67 13.26 14.41
N ASP A 446 1.48 13.19 13.36
CA ASP A 446 2.61 12.26 13.22
C ASP A 446 3.61 12.38 14.38
N TYR A 447 3.82 13.58 14.88
CA TYR A 447 4.70 13.84 16.02
C TYR A 447 4.36 12.99 17.25
N ASN A 448 3.08 12.68 17.49
CA ASN A 448 2.67 11.86 18.63
C ASN A 448 3.25 10.44 18.59
N ALA A 449 3.48 9.91 17.39
CA ALA A 449 4.12 8.61 17.22
C ALA A 449 5.66 8.69 17.26
N ARG A 450 6.26 9.75 16.70
CA ARG A 450 7.71 9.86 16.60
C ARG A 450 8.39 10.38 17.85
N GLN A 451 7.70 11.20 18.64
CA GLN A 451 8.29 11.90 19.77
C GLN A 451 9.06 10.97 20.72
N PRO A 452 8.55 9.78 21.15
CA PRO A 452 9.31 8.91 22.05
C PRO A 452 10.61 8.36 21.45
N LEU A 453 10.69 8.22 20.13
CA LEU A 453 11.91 7.81 19.41
C LEU A 453 12.86 9.00 19.22
N TRP A 454 12.36 10.16 18.86
CA TRP A 454 13.17 11.37 18.71
C TRP A 454 13.84 11.79 20.01
N ASP A 455 13.19 11.59 21.16
CA ASP A 455 13.79 11.81 22.49
C ASP A 455 15.01 10.89 22.74
N LEU A 456 15.09 9.76 22.03
CA LEU A 456 16.22 8.84 22.05
C LEU A 456 17.24 9.09 20.91
N GLY A 457 17.00 10.10 20.07
CA GLY A 457 17.82 10.38 18.88
C GLY A 457 17.64 9.35 17.75
N LEU A 458 16.50 8.64 17.73
CA LEU A 458 16.14 7.60 16.75
C LEU A 458 14.98 8.06 15.88
N ASP A 459 14.87 7.47 14.68
CA ASP A 459 13.76 7.69 13.76
C ASP A 459 13.53 6.46 12.86
N TYR A 460 12.45 6.47 12.08
CA TYR A 460 12.16 5.50 11.03
C TYR A 460 11.87 6.20 9.69
N ASN A 461 12.19 5.51 8.57
CA ASN A 461 12.22 6.11 7.23
C ASN A 461 10.94 5.85 6.40
N HIS A 462 9.87 5.33 7.01
CA HIS A 462 8.57 5.14 6.36
C HIS A 462 7.50 6.10 6.92
N GLY A 463 6.32 6.11 6.33
CA GLY A 463 5.15 6.80 6.87
C GLY A 463 4.71 6.17 8.19
N THR A 464 4.11 6.95 9.08
CA THR A 464 3.54 6.43 10.34
C THR A 464 2.20 5.74 10.12
N GLY A 465 1.57 5.98 8.95
CA GLY A 465 0.32 5.33 8.58
C GLY A 465 -0.18 5.75 7.21
N HIS A 466 -1.01 4.91 6.63
CA HIS A 466 -1.66 5.05 5.33
C HIS A 466 -3.14 4.70 5.43
N GLY A 467 -3.94 5.13 4.45
CA GLY A 467 -5.31 4.67 4.30
C GLY A 467 -5.38 3.19 3.92
N VAL A 468 -6.50 2.54 4.19
CA VAL A 468 -6.72 1.12 3.89
C VAL A 468 -7.99 0.94 3.10
N GLY A 469 -7.92 0.17 2.00
CA GLY A 469 -9.05 -0.13 1.13
C GLY A 469 -10.06 -1.07 1.78
N TYR A 470 -11.29 -1.07 1.26
CA TYR A 470 -12.32 -2.02 1.64
C TYR A 470 -12.35 -3.18 0.64
N LEU A 471 -11.75 -4.31 0.99
CA LEU A 471 -11.51 -5.42 0.07
C LEU A 471 -10.92 -4.91 -1.26
N LEU A 472 -9.86 -4.12 -1.12
CA LEU A 472 -9.05 -3.47 -2.15
C LEU A 472 -7.62 -3.31 -1.62
N SER A 473 -6.74 -2.59 -2.32
CA SER A 473 -5.35 -2.40 -1.88
C SER A 473 -5.24 -2.04 -0.40
N VAL A 474 -4.31 -2.68 0.28
CA VAL A 474 -3.97 -2.37 1.68
C VAL A 474 -3.50 -0.92 1.82
N HIS A 475 -2.77 -0.40 0.84
CA HIS A 475 -2.38 1.00 0.74
C HIS A 475 -3.41 1.80 -0.05
N GLU A 476 -4.24 2.57 0.63
CA GLU A 476 -5.28 3.39 -0.01
C GLU A 476 -5.05 4.88 0.18
N PRO A 477 -4.78 5.64 -0.89
CA PRO A 477 -4.80 7.10 -0.80
C PRO A 477 -6.25 7.61 -0.57
N PRO A 478 -6.47 8.87 -0.11
CA PRO A 478 -5.45 9.91 0.02
C PRO A 478 -4.85 10.02 1.43
N ASN A 479 -5.52 9.53 2.50
CA ASN A 479 -5.08 9.78 3.87
C ASN A 479 -3.77 9.07 4.22
N ALA A 480 -2.92 9.79 4.95
CA ALA A 480 -1.64 9.28 5.43
C ALA A 480 -1.20 10.05 6.68
N ILE A 481 -0.44 9.39 7.54
CA ILE A 481 0.23 10.01 8.69
C ILE A 481 1.74 10.01 8.40
N ARG A 482 2.34 11.21 8.34
CA ARG A 482 3.78 11.40 8.04
C ARG A 482 4.22 12.79 8.45
N TYR A 483 5.49 12.97 8.83
CA TYR A 483 5.99 14.29 9.24
C TYR A 483 6.34 15.21 8.06
N ARG A 484 6.58 14.68 6.86
CA ARG A 484 6.94 15.49 5.69
C ARG A 484 5.70 16.06 5.02
N ILE A 485 5.75 17.36 4.75
CA ILE A 485 4.77 18.07 3.91
C ILE A 485 5.20 17.84 2.46
N LEU A 486 4.27 17.36 1.63
CA LEU A 486 4.50 17.26 0.19
C LEU A 486 4.20 18.59 -0.49
N PRO A 487 4.91 18.96 -1.58
CA PRO A 487 4.77 20.27 -2.24
C PRO A 487 3.36 20.57 -2.73
N ASP A 488 2.65 19.57 -3.22
CA ASP A 488 1.26 19.70 -3.67
C ASP A 488 0.30 19.47 -2.48
N ASN A 489 -0.58 20.44 -2.22
CA ASN A 489 -1.53 20.40 -1.12
C ASN A 489 -2.50 19.20 -1.20
N GLN A 490 -2.83 18.71 -2.39
CA GLN A 490 -3.70 17.53 -2.54
C GLN A 490 -3.10 16.28 -1.88
N PHE A 491 -1.77 16.17 -1.76
CA PHE A 491 -1.09 15.07 -1.08
C PHE A 491 -0.97 15.24 0.45
N ASN A 492 -1.54 16.31 1.02
CA ASN A 492 -1.63 16.51 2.46
C ASN A 492 -3.10 16.54 2.91
N PRO A 493 -3.86 15.46 2.64
CA PRO A 493 -5.30 15.42 2.89
C PRO A 493 -5.62 15.53 4.37
N VAL A 494 -6.81 16.07 4.65
CA VAL A 494 -7.33 16.17 6.01
C VAL A 494 -8.13 14.92 6.37
N PHE A 495 -8.09 14.54 7.62
CA PHE A 495 -8.91 13.46 8.14
C PHE A 495 -10.39 13.80 8.12
N LYS A 496 -11.20 12.81 7.75
CA LYS A 496 -12.66 12.85 7.80
C LYS A 496 -13.20 11.65 8.57
N GLU A 497 -14.36 11.81 9.19
CA GLU A 497 -15.09 10.71 9.81
C GLU A 497 -15.34 9.59 8.79
N GLY A 498 -15.11 8.34 9.17
CA GLY A 498 -15.22 7.17 8.31
C GLY A 498 -13.92 6.75 7.60
N MET A 499 -12.84 7.53 7.67
CA MET A 499 -11.53 7.12 7.17
C MET A 499 -10.91 6.07 8.08
N ILE A 500 -10.28 5.05 7.48
CA ILE A 500 -9.50 4.03 8.18
C ILE A 500 -8.03 4.23 7.81
N THR A 501 -7.14 4.14 8.81
CA THR A 501 -5.72 4.45 8.65
C THR A 501 -4.89 3.50 9.49
N SER A 502 -3.73 3.08 9.01
CA SER A 502 -2.74 2.37 9.83
C SER A 502 -2.07 3.32 10.83
N ASN A 503 -1.61 2.76 11.93
CA ASN A 503 -0.80 3.40 12.96
C ASN A 503 0.34 2.44 13.26
N GLU A 504 1.51 2.65 12.62
CA GLU A 504 2.58 1.67 12.47
C GLU A 504 4.00 2.23 12.74
N PRO A 505 4.25 2.95 13.83
CA PRO A 505 5.60 3.37 14.16
C PRO A 505 6.55 2.19 14.33
N GLY A 506 7.83 2.40 14.03
CA GLY A 506 8.86 1.36 14.14
C GLY A 506 10.24 1.89 14.50
N VAL A 507 11.17 0.99 14.78
CA VAL A 507 12.61 1.26 14.90
C VAL A 507 13.39 0.08 14.32
N TYR A 508 14.42 0.36 13.53
CA TYR A 508 15.16 -0.63 12.77
C TYR A 508 16.66 -0.43 12.98
N LEU A 509 17.29 -1.37 13.67
CA LEU A 509 18.73 -1.33 14.00
C LEU A 509 19.45 -2.36 13.16
N GLU A 510 20.10 -1.90 12.10
CA GLU A 510 20.82 -2.75 11.13
C GLU A 510 21.75 -3.73 11.82
N GLY A 511 21.66 -5.02 11.46
CA GLY A 511 22.45 -6.11 12.02
C GLY A 511 22.10 -6.48 13.46
N GLU A 512 21.02 -5.89 14.03
CA GLU A 512 20.58 -6.22 15.38
C GLU A 512 19.12 -6.73 15.41
N PHE A 513 18.15 -5.84 15.18
CA PHE A 513 16.72 -6.17 15.17
C PHE A 513 15.87 -5.02 14.64
N GLY A 514 14.63 -5.33 14.25
CA GLY A 514 13.57 -4.37 13.98
C GLY A 514 12.36 -4.57 14.86
N ILE A 515 11.66 -3.48 15.12
CA ILE A 515 10.39 -3.45 15.88
C ILE A 515 9.42 -2.58 15.11
N ARG A 516 8.23 -3.11 14.82
CA ARG A 516 7.06 -2.38 14.36
C ARG A 516 5.85 -2.83 15.16
N ILE A 517 4.99 -1.90 15.53
CA ILE A 517 3.72 -2.17 16.20
C ILE A 517 2.65 -1.45 15.41
N GLU A 518 1.69 -2.18 14.91
CA GLU A 518 0.66 -1.66 14.03
C GLU A 518 -0.75 -2.09 14.44
N ASN A 519 -1.66 -1.14 14.34
CA ASN A 519 -3.11 -1.35 14.32
C ASN A 519 -3.74 -0.49 13.23
N LEU A 520 -4.85 -0.95 12.68
CA LEU A 520 -5.75 -0.08 11.95
C LEU A 520 -6.67 0.68 12.91
N VAL A 521 -6.87 1.96 12.61
CA VAL A 521 -7.74 2.84 13.39
C VAL A 521 -8.79 3.50 12.50
N LEU A 522 -10.01 3.60 13.02
CA LEU A 522 -11.14 4.31 12.41
C LEU A 522 -11.19 5.74 12.93
N CYS A 523 -11.24 6.72 12.03
CA CYS A 523 -11.48 8.11 12.37
C CYS A 523 -12.97 8.32 12.65
N GLU A 524 -13.32 8.68 13.89
CA GLU A 524 -14.69 8.95 14.32
C GLU A 524 -14.82 10.37 14.89
N LYS A 525 -16.03 10.90 14.80
CA LYS A 525 -16.36 12.15 15.48
C LYS A 525 -16.41 11.91 16.98
N LYS A 526 -15.63 12.68 17.74
CA LYS A 526 -15.63 12.65 19.20
C LYS A 526 -16.69 13.56 19.77
N GLU A 527 -16.68 14.84 19.39
CA GLU A 527 -17.62 15.86 19.86
C GLU A 527 -17.72 17.04 18.92
N LYS A 528 -18.80 17.83 19.06
CA LYS A 528 -18.93 19.14 18.43
C LYS A 528 -19.30 20.17 19.50
N ASN A 529 -18.55 21.26 19.55
CA ASN A 529 -18.76 22.34 20.51
C ASN A 529 -18.54 23.72 19.84
N GLN A 530 -18.49 24.80 20.62
CA GLN A 530 -18.28 26.17 20.12
C GLN A 530 -16.96 26.36 19.35
N TRP A 531 -15.96 25.48 19.55
CA TRP A 531 -14.66 25.53 18.90
C TRP A 531 -14.61 24.74 17.59
N GLY A 532 -15.65 23.99 17.25
CA GLY A 532 -15.81 23.18 16.05
C GLY A 532 -16.03 21.70 16.33
N THR A 533 -15.85 20.89 15.29
CA THR A 533 -15.87 19.41 15.37
C THR A 533 -14.50 18.88 15.73
N PHE A 534 -14.45 17.94 16.68
CA PHE A 534 -13.26 17.20 17.07
C PHE A 534 -13.41 15.75 16.68
N LEU A 535 -12.34 15.18 16.13
CA LEU A 535 -12.21 13.81 15.69
C LEU A 535 -11.27 13.06 16.63
N CYS A 536 -11.38 11.73 16.64
CA CYS A 536 -10.48 10.83 17.37
C CYS A 536 -10.33 9.52 16.60
N PHE A 537 -9.36 8.72 17.00
CA PHE A 537 -9.19 7.37 16.49
C PHE A 537 -9.83 6.33 17.41
N LYS A 538 -10.37 5.26 16.80
CA LYS A 538 -10.84 4.05 17.47
C LYS A 538 -10.11 2.85 16.87
N PRO A 539 -9.47 2.01 17.67
CA PRO A 539 -8.78 0.83 17.16
C PRO A 539 -9.78 -0.15 16.55
N LEU A 540 -9.45 -0.68 15.40
CA LEU A 540 -10.15 -1.80 14.74
C LEU A 540 -9.43 -3.12 15.06
N THR A 541 -8.11 -3.12 15.06
CA THR A 541 -7.27 -4.30 15.32
C THR A 541 -7.44 -4.79 16.75
N LEU A 542 -7.67 -6.10 16.93
CA LEU A 542 -8.00 -6.74 18.19
C LEU A 542 -6.99 -7.85 18.55
N VAL A 543 -5.72 -7.49 18.69
CA VAL A 543 -4.60 -8.41 19.00
C VAL A 543 -3.75 -7.84 20.13
N PRO A 544 -3.36 -8.66 21.14
CA PRO A 544 -2.58 -8.15 22.27
C PRO A 544 -1.19 -7.68 21.86
N TYR A 545 -0.62 -6.72 22.62
CA TYR A 545 0.81 -6.41 22.59
C TYR A 545 1.58 -7.35 23.49
N ASP A 546 2.84 -7.62 23.16
CA ASP A 546 3.69 -8.52 23.95
C ASP A 546 4.25 -7.81 25.20
N ARG A 547 3.69 -8.11 26.38
CA ARG A 547 4.09 -7.50 27.65
C ARG A 547 5.51 -7.91 28.09
N GLU A 548 6.06 -9.01 27.61
CA GLU A 548 7.42 -9.44 27.94
C GLU A 548 8.47 -8.47 27.36
N LEU A 549 8.12 -7.75 26.27
CA LEU A 549 8.94 -6.72 25.64
C LEU A 549 8.76 -5.33 26.26
N ILE A 550 7.87 -5.14 27.25
CA ILE A 550 7.60 -3.83 27.84
C ILE A 550 8.50 -3.58 29.05
N SER A 551 9.13 -2.40 29.09
CA SER A 551 9.75 -1.80 30.28
C SER A 551 8.73 -0.85 30.91
N PHE A 552 8.00 -1.32 31.93
CA PHE A 552 6.96 -0.53 32.60
C PHE A 552 7.50 0.69 33.34
N GLU A 553 8.75 0.66 33.74
CA GLU A 553 9.45 1.78 34.39
C GLU A 553 9.69 2.96 33.42
N ASP A 554 9.68 2.71 32.10
CA ASP A 554 9.83 3.71 31.07
C ASP A 554 8.49 4.29 30.57
N MET A 555 7.36 3.84 31.13
CA MET A 555 6.00 4.27 30.76
C MET A 555 5.40 5.22 31.82
N ALA A 556 4.71 6.25 31.35
CA ALA A 556 3.89 7.09 32.21
C ALA A 556 2.56 6.40 32.56
N ASP A 557 1.95 6.77 33.71
CA ASP A 557 0.67 6.20 34.18
C ASP A 557 -0.42 6.26 33.09
N LYS A 558 -0.49 7.36 32.33
CA LYS A 558 -1.43 7.50 31.22
C LYS A 558 -1.19 6.47 30.10
N GLU A 559 0.05 6.16 29.79
CA GLU A 559 0.39 5.18 28.74
C GLU A 559 0.06 3.75 29.21
N ILE A 560 0.26 3.46 30.51
CA ILE A 560 -0.14 2.20 31.14
C ILE A 560 -1.67 2.07 31.11
N GLU A 561 -2.41 3.13 31.42
CA GLU A 561 -3.87 3.14 31.37
C GLU A 561 -4.38 2.89 29.93
N LEU A 562 -3.78 3.50 28.92
CA LEU A 562 -4.12 3.27 27.51
C LEU A 562 -3.87 1.81 27.11
N LEU A 563 -2.74 1.25 27.50
CA LEU A 563 -2.38 -0.15 27.27
C LEU A 563 -3.39 -1.11 27.93
N ASP A 564 -3.70 -0.89 29.20
CA ASP A 564 -4.62 -1.73 29.96
C ASP A 564 -6.05 -1.66 29.40
N ASN A 565 -6.52 -0.47 28.99
CA ASN A 565 -7.82 -0.28 28.34
C ASN A 565 -7.89 -1.02 26.98
N TYR A 566 -6.84 -0.95 26.17
CA TYR A 566 -6.76 -1.70 24.93
C TYR A 566 -6.76 -3.22 25.16
N HIS A 567 -5.93 -3.70 26.08
CA HIS A 567 -5.86 -5.12 26.43
C HIS A 567 -7.18 -5.66 26.99
N LYS A 568 -7.89 -4.86 27.79
CA LYS A 568 -9.23 -5.21 28.28
C LYS A 568 -10.20 -5.40 27.12
N MET A 569 -10.23 -4.46 26.18
CA MET A 569 -11.06 -4.55 24.96
C MET A 569 -10.72 -5.81 24.15
N VAL A 570 -9.43 -6.08 23.92
CA VAL A 570 -8.99 -7.30 23.22
C VAL A 570 -9.50 -8.56 23.92
N TYR A 571 -9.34 -8.65 25.23
CA TYR A 571 -9.80 -9.80 26.00
C TYR A 571 -11.32 -9.99 25.89
N GLU A 572 -12.10 -8.91 26.05
CA GLU A 572 -13.55 -8.96 25.98
C GLU A 572 -14.06 -9.41 24.59
N MET A 573 -13.41 -8.93 23.53
CA MET A 573 -13.83 -9.22 22.16
C MET A 573 -13.36 -10.59 21.67
N ILE A 574 -12.16 -11.03 22.02
CA ILE A 574 -11.53 -12.25 21.46
C ILE A 574 -11.79 -13.49 22.32
N SER A 575 -11.80 -13.37 23.65
CA SER A 575 -11.89 -14.53 24.54
C SER A 575 -13.12 -15.43 24.33
N PRO A 576 -14.29 -14.96 23.85
CA PRO A 576 -15.44 -15.84 23.58
C PRO A 576 -15.18 -16.90 22.47
N TYR A 577 -14.19 -16.67 21.60
CA TYR A 577 -13.89 -17.53 20.46
C TYR A 577 -12.68 -18.46 20.68
N LEU A 578 -12.09 -18.41 21.87
CA LEU A 578 -10.91 -19.18 22.25
C LEU A 578 -11.27 -20.45 23.04
N THR A 579 -10.41 -21.46 22.95
CA THR A 579 -10.45 -22.62 23.84
C THR A 579 -10.17 -22.19 25.28
N LEU A 580 -10.41 -23.07 26.25
CA LEU A 580 -10.15 -22.76 27.66
C LEU A 580 -8.67 -22.42 27.91
N GLU A 581 -7.77 -23.16 27.29
CA GLU A 581 -6.31 -22.99 27.42
C GLU A 581 -5.84 -21.67 26.82
N GLU A 582 -6.26 -21.38 25.59
CA GLU A 582 -5.98 -20.10 24.90
C GLU A 582 -6.54 -18.91 25.70
N LYS A 583 -7.74 -19.05 26.27
CA LYS A 583 -8.39 -18.02 27.07
C LYS A 583 -7.63 -17.74 28.37
N ILE A 584 -7.14 -18.77 29.05
CA ILE A 584 -6.32 -18.64 30.25
C ILE A 584 -5.01 -17.92 29.90
N TRP A 585 -4.35 -18.36 28.83
CA TRP A 585 -3.14 -17.72 28.34
C TRP A 585 -3.38 -16.25 27.96
N LEU A 586 -4.42 -15.95 27.17
CA LEU A 586 -4.74 -14.57 26.80
C LEU A 586 -4.98 -13.69 28.04
N LYS A 587 -5.70 -14.22 29.03
CA LYS A 587 -5.95 -13.52 30.30
C LYS A 587 -4.65 -13.17 31.04
N ASP A 588 -3.67 -14.06 31.00
CA ASP A 588 -2.39 -13.87 31.69
C ASP A 588 -1.55 -12.78 30.98
N ILE A 589 -1.46 -12.82 29.66
CA ILE A 589 -0.65 -11.87 28.88
C ILE A 589 -1.25 -10.45 28.82
N VAL A 590 -2.57 -10.30 28.96
CA VAL A 590 -3.23 -8.99 28.97
C VAL A 590 -3.43 -8.42 30.39
N LYS A 591 -3.04 -9.16 31.44
CA LYS A 591 -3.30 -8.81 32.83
C LYS A 591 -2.53 -7.55 33.24
N GLY A 592 -3.24 -6.42 33.35
CA GLY A 592 -2.73 -5.15 33.89
C GLY A 592 -3.07 -4.98 35.36
N GLY A 593 -2.56 -3.91 35.99
CA GLY A 593 -2.83 -3.59 37.41
C GLY A 593 -4.32 -3.43 37.77
N ASN A 594 -5.18 -3.19 36.79
CA ASN A 594 -6.62 -2.96 36.96
C ASN A 594 -7.52 -4.19 36.69
N PHE A 595 -6.97 -5.37 36.34
CA PHE A 595 -7.74 -6.61 36.15
C PHE A 595 -8.08 -7.33 37.47
N SER A 596 -7.69 -6.77 38.61
CA SER A 596 -7.85 -7.38 39.96
C SER A 596 -9.02 -6.79 40.76
N LYS A 597 -10.00 -6.15 40.12
CA LYS A 597 -11.23 -5.72 40.81
C LYS A 597 -12.49 -6.27 40.16
#